data_c536160e789d07d932e87cf55fb8e304
#
_entry.id   c536160e789d07d932e87cf55fb8e304
#
_cell.length_a   1.000
_cell.length_b   1.000
_cell.length_c   1.000
_cell.angle_alpha   90.00
_cell.angle_beta   90.00
_cell.angle_gamma   90.00
#
_symmetry.space_group_name_H-M   'P 1'
#
loop_
_entity.id
_entity.type
_entity.pdbx_description
1 polymer ?
#
loop_
_entity_poly.entity_id
_entity_poly.type
_entity_poly.pdbx_seq_one_letter_code
_entity_poly.pdbx_strand_id
1 'polypeptide(L)'
;AAPAQAVRQGGAPVASPAPAAPAPEQRRPSRPQAAEQAPETAAPVRSWRPLPPHVWPAVWQERLSRTRQGRVVWTYWNLGPDLCEAQAPGKAQRSAFFRRLMQDLAYPAGTSTFWPACLPDPDAMPASPAPAEGEDRPRYQPNADVFWSGVQALHARAVVVMGSVAARALGLPAGVRPLQQLRHRGTLVWVLWDVEFLLDEPQRYAAMLAFVRRALQQISRR
;
A
#
# COMPACT_ATOMS: atom_id res chain seq x y z
N ALA A 1 36.93 10.40 -56.14
CA ALA A 1 37.46 9.17 -56.70
C ALA A 1 36.84 7.95 -56.00
N ALA A 2 35.95 7.29 -56.68
CA ALA A 2 35.53 5.89 -56.36
C ALA A 2 36.65 4.94 -56.83
N PRO A 3 36.60 3.64 -56.56
CA PRO A 3 35.44 2.81 -56.93
C PRO A 3 35.13 1.63 -55.95
N ALA A 4 33.97 1.08 -56.24
CA ALA A 4 33.38 -0.17 -55.86
C ALA A 4 34.19 -1.43 -56.10
N GLN A 5 33.92 -2.49 -55.31
CA GLN A 5 33.95 -3.89 -55.79
C GLN A 5 32.96 -4.76 -55.07
N ALA A 6 32.08 -5.34 -55.84
CA ALA A 6 31.16 -6.41 -55.50
C ALA A 6 31.87 -7.77 -55.66
N VAL A 7 31.59 -8.74 -54.79
CA VAL A 7 31.86 -10.17 -55.06
C VAL A 7 30.64 -11.02 -54.64
N ARG A 8 30.28 -11.83 -55.56
CA ARG A 8 29.19 -12.77 -55.79
C ARG A 8 29.19 -14.01 -54.88
N GLN A 9 27.97 -14.49 -54.53
CA GLN A 9 27.37 -15.79 -54.86
C GLN A 9 28.06 -17.04 -54.33
N GLY A 10 27.29 -17.82 -53.59
CA GLY A 10 27.49 -19.23 -53.31
C GLY A 10 26.23 -19.82 -52.72
N GLY A 11 25.30 -20.23 -53.61
CA GLY A 11 24.12 -20.99 -53.21
C GLY A 11 24.50 -22.46 -53.04
N ALA A 12 23.99 -23.13 -52.04
CA ALA A 12 23.99 -24.56 -51.87
C ALA A 12 22.53 -25.07 -51.68
N PRO A 13 22.21 -26.25 -52.22
CA PRO A 13 20.83 -26.69 -52.39
C PRO A 13 20.20 -27.22 -51.10
N VAL A 14 18.93 -26.92 -50.91
CA VAL A 14 18.08 -27.42 -49.85
C VAL A 14 17.75 -28.88 -50.10
N ALA A 15 18.16 -29.75 -49.20
CA ALA A 15 17.73 -31.16 -49.16
C ALA A 15 16.39 -31.25 -48.45
N SER A 16 15.39 -31.78 -49.11
CA SER A 16 14.06 -32.14 -48.56
C SER A 16 14.21 -33.27 -47.55
N PRO A 17 13.62 -33.15 -46.35
CA PRO A 17 13.56 -34.30 -45.44
C PRO A 17 12.39 -35.21 -45.79
N ALA A 18 12.66 -36.50 -45.74
CA ALA A 18 11.69 -37.61 -45.92
C ALA A 18 10.65 -37.66 -44.80
N PRO A 19 9.47 -38.29 -45.04
CA PRO A 19 8.40 -38.35 -44.05
C PRO A 19 8.73 -39.27 -42.89
N ALA A 20 8.63 -38.77 -41.68
CA ALA A 20 8.82 -39.53 -40.46
C ALA A 20 7.65 -40.50 -40.20
N ALA A 21 8.01 -41.70 -39.78
CA ALA A 21 7.09 -42.76 -39.37
C ALA A 21 6.27 -42.39 -38.10
N PRO A 22 5.04 -42.92 -37.90
CA PRO A 22 4.23 -42.61 -36.75
C PRO A 22 4.82 -43.19 -35.46
N ALA A 23 4.94 -42.36 -34.45
CA ALA A 23 5.38 -42.74 -33.11
C ALA A 23 4.32 -43.56 -32.38
N PRO A 24 4.68 -44.51 -31.51
CA PRO A 24 3.73 -45.34 -30.78
C PRO A 24 2.95 -44.55 -29.74
N GLU A 25 1.66 -44.78 -29.70
CA GLU A 25 0.68 -44.26 -28.75
C GLU A 25 1.11 -44.51 -27.29
N GLN A 26 1.62 -43.52 -26.60
CA GLN A 26 1.87 -43.58 -25.17
C GLN A 26 0.55 -43.52 -24.44
N ARG A 27 0.16 -44.63 -23.80
CA ARG A 27 -0.95 -44.71 -22.84
C ARG A 27 -0.81 -43.62 -21.78
N ARG A 28 -1.73 -42.68 -21.74
CA ARG A 28 -1.87 -41.69 -20.65
C ARG A 28 -2.09 -42.45 -19.32
N PRO A 29 -1.26 -42.17 -18.28
CA PRO A 29 -1.56 -42.67 -16.96
C PRO A 29 -2.86 -42.04 -16.46
N SER A 30 -3.76 -42.86 -15.97
CA SER A 30 -5.02 -42.48 -15.35
C SER A 30 -4.75 -41.51 -14.19
N ARG A 31 -5.31 -40.31 -14.30
CA ARG A 31 -5.24 -39.26 -13.27
C ARG A 31 -5.88 -39.83 -11.98
N PRO A 32 -5.20 -39.77 -10.82
CA PRO A 32 -5.84 -40.15 -9.56
C PRO A 32 -7.03 -39.21 -9.36
N GLN A 33 -8.20 -39.79 -9.11
CA GLN A 33 -9.38 -39.05 -8.64
C GLN A 33 -8.98 -38.34 -7.37
N ALA A 34 -8.88 -37.00 -7.44
CA ALA A 34 -8.79 -36.17 -6.26
C ALA A 34 -10.04 -36.46 -5.43
N ALA A 35 -9.83 -37.02 -4.25
CA ALA A 35 -10.85 -37.15 -3.23
C ALA A 35 -11.47 -35.76 -3.06
N GLU A 36 -12.77 -35.72 -3.27
CA GLU A 36 -13.66 -34.60 -3.01
C GLU A 36 -13.54 -34.24 -1.54
N GLN A 37 -12.62 -33.34 -1.22
CA GLN A 37 -12.53 -32.74 0.10
C GLN A 37 -13.81 -31.91 0.25
N ALA A 38 -14.71 -32.37 1.09
CA ALA A 38 -15.87 -31.61 1.54
C ALA A 38 -15.42 -30.22 1.95
N PRO A 39 -16.15 -29.15 1.62
CA PRO A 39 -15.79 -27.81 2.00
C PRO A 39 -15.74 -27.75 3.52
N GLU A 40 -14.53 -27.64 4.06
CA GLU A 40 -14.28 -27.33 5.45
C GLU A 40 -15.13 -26.11 5.80
N THR A 41 -16.08 -26.30 6.69
CA THR A 41 -17.07 -25.29 7.08
C THR A 41 -16.29 -24.07 7.57
N ALA A 42 -16.14 -23.08 6.68
CA ALA A 42 -15.45 -21.84 7.00
C ALA A 42 -16.15 -21.24 8.22
N ALA A 43 -15.44 -21.18 9.33
CA ALA A 43 -15.92 -20.52 10.55
C ALA A 43 -16.44 -19.12 10.15
N PRO A 44 -17.58 -18.67 10.69
CA PRO A 44 -18.19 -17.41 10.29
C PRO A 44 -17.14 -16.30 10.48
N VAL A 45 -16.72 -15.70 9.38
CA VAL A 45 -15.81 -14.55 9.38
C VAL A 45 -16.50 -13.50 10.23
N ARG A 46 -16.04 -13.31 11.45
CA ARG A 46 -16.56 -12.27 12.36
C ARG A 46 -16.43 -10.96 11.62
N SER A 47 -17.55 -10.41 11.15
CA SER A 47 -17.56 -9.13 10.47
C SER A 47 -16.99 -8.08 11.44
N TRP A 48 -15.85 -7.50 11.06
CA TRP A 48 -15.25 -6.43 11.86
C TRP A 48 -16.25 -5.28 12.04
N ARG A 49 -16.34 -4.75 13.26
CA ARG A 49 -17.19 -3.60 13.58
C ARG A 49 -16.33 -2.46 14.11
N PRO A 50 -16.60 -1.22 13.68
CA PRO A 50 -15.89 -0.07 14.21
C PRO A 50 -16.10 0.08 15.71
N LEU A 51 -15.04 0.42 16.42
CA LEU A 51 -15.10 0.78 17.82
C LEU A 51 -15.71 2.19 17.96
N PRO A 52 -16.63 2.41 18.89
CA PRO A 52 -17.16 3.74 19.14
C PRO A 52 -16.07 4.65 19.74
N PRO A 53 -16.02 5.95 19.38
CA PRO A 53 -14.92 6.84 19.78
C PRO A 53 -14.70 6.95 21.30
N HIS A 54 -15.72 6.80 22.11
CA HIS A 54 -15.60 6.93 23.57
C HIS A 54 -14.79 5.80 24.25
N VAL A 55 -14.54 4.67 23.56
CA VAL A 55 -13.70 3.59 24.08
C VAL A 55 -12.26 3.63 23.57
N TRP A 56 -11.91 4.63 22.74
CA TRP A 56 -10.54 4.76 22.25
C TRP A 56 -9.62 5.34 23.33
N PRO A 57 -8.30 5.12 23.23
CA PRO A 57 -7.35 5.84 24.05
C PRO A 57 -7.51 7.37 23.87
N ALA A 58 -7.33 8.14 24.95
CA ALA A 58 -7.58 9.58 24.99
C ALA A 58 -6.84 10.36 23.87
N VAL A 59 -5.59 9.97 23.57
CA VAL A 59 -4.79 10.59 22.51
C VAL A 59 -5.44 10.44 21.13
N TRP A 60 -6.14 9.34 20.86
CA TRP A 60 -6.86 9.12 19.61
C TRP A 60 -8.18 9.90 19.56
N GLN A 61 -8.87 10.01 20.69
CA GLN A 61 -10.10 10.85 20.77
C GLN A 61 -9.76 12.31 20.52
N GLU A 62 -8.71 12.81 21.16
CA GLU A 62 -8.22 14.18 20.95
C GLU A 62 -7.79 14.39 19.49
N ARG A 63 -7.10 13.42 18.89
CA ARG A 63 -6.72 13.51 17.49
C ARG A 63 -7.93 13.58 16.56
N LEU A 64 -8.97 12.77 16.82
CA LEU A 64 -10.20 12.79 16.03
C LEU A 64 -10.87 14.18 16.08
N SER A 65 -10.96 14.80 17.26
CA SER A 65 -11.61 16.13 17.41
C SER A 65 -10.90 17.24 16.63
N ARG A 66 -9.59 17.08 16.38
CA ARG A 66 -8.76 18.03 15.61
C ARG A 66 -8.67 17.69 14.13
N THR A 67 -9.16 16.53 13.70
CA THR A 67 -9.03 16.06 12.32
C THR A 67 -10.29 16.41 11.54
N ARG A 68 -10.13 17.16 10.44
CA ARG A 68 -11.22 17.47 9.54
C ARG A 68 -11.62 16.24 8.74
N GLN A 69 -12.90 16.09 8.46
CA GLN A 69 -13.39 15.04 7.58
C GLN A 69 -12.83 15.21 6.17
N GLY A 70 -12.61 14.07 5.48
CA GLY A 70 -12.17 14.06 4.10
C GLY A 70 -12.54 12.74 3.42
N ARG A 71 -12.77 12.79 2.12
CA ARG A 71 -13.15 11.58 1.35
C ARG A 71 -12.03 10.55 1.28
N VAL A 72 -10.78 10.99 1.40
CA VAL A 72 -9.58 10.17 1.32
C VAL A 72 -8.71 10.43 2.53
N VAL A 73 -8.44 9.38 3.28
CA VAL A 73 -7.48 9.39 4.38
C VAL A 73 -6.10 9.05 3.84
N TRP A 74 -5.11 9.86 4.17
CA TRP A 74 -3.70 9.60 3.91
C TRP A 74 -3.01 9.20 5.21
N THR A 75 -2.20 8.16 5.13
CA THR A 75 -1.42 7.68 6.27
C THR A 75 -0.05 7.16 5.85
N TYR A 76 0.93 7.34 6.71
CA TYR A 76 2.27 6.78 6.65
C TYR A 76 2.80 6.63 8.09
N TRP A 77 3.86 5.85 8.27
CA TRP A 77 4.32 5.53 9.62
C TRP A 77 4.70 6.77 10.42
N ASN A 78 5.53 7.64 9.85
CA ASN A 78 6.04 8.84 10.52
C ASN A 78 4.99 9.96 10.69
N LEU A 79 3.75 9.77 10.25
CA LEU A 79 2.68 10.76 10.44
C LEU A 79 2.38 10.99 11.94
N GLY A 80 2.41 9.93 12.76
CA GLY A 80 2.25 10.07 14.21
C GLY A 80 3.29 11.01 14.83
N PRO A 81 4.59 10.72 14.70
CA PRO A 81 5.67 11.62 15.09
C PRO A 81 5.52 13.04 14.52
N ASP A 82 5.24 13.17 13.21
CA ASP A 82 5.09 14.48 12.57
C ASP A 82 3.96 15.32 13.16
N LEU A 83 2.92 14.69 13.68
CA LEU A 83 1.79 15.38 14.30
C LEU A 83 2.04 15.75 15.77
N CYS A 84 2.84 14.97 16.47
CA CYS A 84 3.05 15.11 17.91
C CYS A 84 4.34 15.85 18.27
N GLU A 85 5.38 15.76 17.44
CA GLU A 85 6.67 16.34 17.69
C GLU A 85 6.95 17.52 16.74
N ALA A 86 7.36 18.67 17.31
CA ALA A 86 7.72 19.83 16.50
C ALA A 86 8.94 19.57 15.63
N GLN A 87 9.90 18.82 16.15
CA GLN A 87 11.22 18.53 15.55
C GLN A 87 11.37 17.05 15.15
N ALA A 88 10.29 16.39 14.73
CA ALA A 88 10.40 15.02 14.24
C ALA A 88 11.37 14.92 13.06
N PRO A 89 12.32 13.96 13.07
CA PRO A 89 13.31 13.82 12.01
C PRO A 89 12.64 13.67 10.63
N GLY A 90 13.09 14.46 9.65
CA GLY A 90 12.55 14.44 8.28
C GLY A 90 11.16 15.06 8.09
N LYS A 91 10.54 15.61 9.14
CA LYS A 91 9.20 16.22 9.08
C LYS A 91 9.09 17.32 8.01
N ALA A 92 10.08 18.19 7.94
CA ALA A 92 10.08 19.30 6.96
C ALA A 92 10.03 18.77 5.52
N GLN A 93 10.83 17.75 5.21
CA GLN A 93 10.90 17.12 3.90
C GLN A 93 9.57 16.43 3.54
N ARG A 94 9.00 15.64 4.47
CA ARG A 94 7.69 15.01 4.27
C ARG A 94 6.57 16.04 4.11
N SER A 95 6.59 17.11 4.88
CA SER A 95 5.62 18.21 4.75
C SER A 95 5.71 18.91 3.39
N ALA A 96 6.93 19.14 2.88
CA ALA A 96 7.16 19.71 1.55
C ALA A 96 6.67 18.75 0.47
N PHE A 97 6.96 17.44 0.60
CA PHE A 97 6.49 16.39 -0.29
C PHE A 97 4.95 16.37 -0.39
N PHE A 98 4.25 16.33 0.75
CA PHE A 98 2.78 16.29 0.72
C PHE A 98 2.17 17.59 0.19
N ARG A 99 2.77 18.74 0.46
CA ARG A 99 2.32 20.01 -0.13
C ARG A 99 2.40 19.94 -1.66
N ARG A 100 3.54 19.51 -2.20
CA ARG A 100 3.72 19.31 -3.63
C ARG A 100 2.72 18.29 -4.18
N LEU A 101 2.58 17.14 -3.54
CA LEU A 101 1.66 16.08 -3.95
C LEU A 101 0.22 16.58 -4.03
N MET A 102 -0.27 17.31 -3.02
CA MET A 102 -1.62 17.87 -3.03
C MET A 102 -1.81 18.92 -4.15
N GLN A 103 -0.80 19.73 -4.43
CA GLN A 103 -0.79 20.66 -5.57
C GLN A 103 -0.85 19.91 -6.91
N ASP A 104 0.00 18.91 -7.08
CA ASP A 104 0.06 18.10 -8.30
C ASP A 104 -1.22 17.29 -8.53
N LEU A 105 -1.90 16.85 -7.49
CA LEU A 105 -3.19 16.16 -7.59
C LEU A 105 -4.32 17.11 -7.98
N ALA A 106 -4.25 18.39 -7.60
CA ALA A 106 -5.21 19.46 -7.91
C ALA A 106 -6.68 19.12 -7.53
N TYR A 107 -6.88 18.37 -6.44
CA TYR A 107 -8.22 18.03 -5.96
C TYR A 107 -8.78 19.15 -5.07
N PRO A 108 -10.13 19.31 -5.02
CA PRO A 108 -10.77 20.32 -4.19
C PRO A 108 -10.37 20.19 -2.71
N ALA A 109 -10.29 21.33 -2.03
CA ALA A 109 -10.09 21.38 -0.59
C ALA A 109 -11.13 20.51 0.15
N GLY A 110 -10.71 19.79 1.20
CA GLY A 110 -11.56 18.86 1.93
C GLY A 110 -11.70 17.47 1.31
N THR A 111 -11.07 17.20 0.15
CA THR A 111 -11.01 15.84 -0.39
C THR A 111 -10.09 14.95 0.44
N SER A 112 -8.95 15.46 0.85
CA SER A 112 -7.89 14.73 1.56
C SER A 112 -7.84 15.10 3.03
N THR A 113 -7.63 14.11 3.88
CA THR A 113 -7.33 14.28 5.30
C THR A 113 -6.20 13.35 5.72
N PHE A 114 -5.51 13.68 6.81
CA PHE A 114 -4.41 12.88 7.36
C PHE A 114 -4.84 12.26 8.67
N TRP A 115 -4.69 10.92 8.77
CA TRP A 115 -5.02 10.16 9.96
C TRP A 115 -3.87 9.21 10.30
N PRO A 116 -3.27 9.27 11.51
CA PRO A 116 -2.04 8.56 11.82
C PRO A 116 -2.26 7.06 11.98
N ALA A 117 -1.28 6.25 11.56
CA ALA A 117 -1.26 4.81 11.78
C ALA A 117 -0.84 4.44 13.22
N CYS A 118 -0.11 5.34 13.90
CA CYS A 118 0.37 5.19 15.27
C CYS A 118 0.31 6.53 16.00
N LEU A 119 0.15 6.48 17.32
CA LEU A 119 0.23 7.64 18.21
C LEU A 119 1.05 7.26 19.45
N PRO A 120 1.57 8.25 20.20
CA PRO A 120 2.25 7.97 21.46
C PRO A 120 1.28 7.35 22.44
N ASP A 121 1.72 6.28 23.08
CA ASP A 121 0.97 5.63 24.14
C ASP A 121 1.80 5.68 25.43
N PRO A 122 1.45 6.58 26.37
CA PRO A 122 2.18 6.71 27.62
C PRO A 122 2.07 5.46 28.52
N ASP A 123 1.01 4.65 28.34
CA ASP A 123 0.74 3.46 29.14
C ASP A 123 1.33 2.19 28.51
N ALA A 124 1.90 2.28 27.32
CA ALA A 124 2.49 1.13 26.66
C ALA A 124 3.71 0.62 27.43
N MET A 125 3.57 -0.55 28.02
CA MET A 125 4.69 -1.29 28.62
C MET A 125 5.82 -1.47 27.61
N PRO A 126 7.08 -1.31 28.01
CA PRO A 126 8.22 -1.51 27.13
C PRO A 126 8.24 -2.96 26.62
N ALA A 127 8.02 -3.14 25.32
CA ALA A 127 8.10 -4.45 24.67
C ALA A 127 9.55 -5.00 24.58
N SER A 128 10.54 -4.27 25.12
CA SER A 128 11.96 -4.64 25.08
C SER A 128 12.72 -3.92 26.21
N PRO A 129 13.82 -4.49 26.73
CA PRO A 129 14.64 -3.84 27.75
C PRO A 129 15.02 -2.42 27.27
N ALA A 130 15.09 -1.52 28.25
CA ALA A 130 15.22 -0.07 28.08
C ALA A 130 16.11 0.35 26.90
N PRO A 131 15.70 1.36 26.12
CA PRO A 131 16.63 2.02 25.21
C PRO A 131 17.78 2.60 26.00
N ALA A 132 18.95 2.64 25.37
CA ALA A 132 20.15 3.21 25.96
C ALA A 132 19.85 4.62 26.52
N GLU A 133 20.47 4.92 27.66
CA GLU A 133 20.28 6.17 28.40
C GLU A 133 20.33 7.39 27.45
N GLY A 134 19.25 8.19 27.42
CA GLY A 134 19.18 9.47 26.72
C GLY A 134 18.03 9.67 25.74
N GLU A 135 17.19 8.68 25.44
CA GLU A 135 16.06 8.86 24.53
C GLU A 135 14.71 8.85 25.27
N ASP A 136 14.34 9.98 25.80
CA ASP A 136 13.00 10.27 26.35
C ASP A 136 12.00 10.55 25.19
N ARG A 137 12.04 9.70 24.14
CA ARG A 137 11.13 9.84 23.00
C ARG A 137 9.84 9.08 23.25
N PRO A 138 8.68 9.70 22.98
CA PRO A 138 7.41 9.02 23.09
C PRO A 138 7.40 7.77 22.21
N ARG A 139 6.95 6.65 22.77
CA ARG A 139 6.83 5.40 22.02
C ARG A 139 5.55 5.44 21.19
N TYR A 140 5.71 5.31 19.89
CA TYR A 140 4.58 5.28 18.96
C TYR A 140 4.07 3.84 18.81
N GLN A 141 2.82 3.63 19.18
CA GLN A 141 2.15 2.34 19.06
C GLN A 141 1.08 2.38 17.98
N PRO A 142 1.05 1.39 17.07
CA PRO A 142 -0.04 1.25 16.13
C PRO A 142 -1.28 0.72 16.84
N ASN A 143 -2.44 1.23 16.43
CA ASN A 143 -3.73 0.66 16.84
C ASN A 143 -4.62 0.51 15.61
N ALA A 144 -4.55 -0.67 14.99
CA ALA A 144 -5.28 -0.93 13.75
C ALA A 144 -6.80 -0.80 13.92
N ASP A 145 -7.36 -1.25 15.05
CA ASP A 145 -8.81 -1.18 15.27
C ASP A 145 -9.30 0.25 15.44
N VAL A 146 -8.57 1.07 16.20
CA VAL A 146 -8.85 2.50 16.35
C VAL A 146 -8.61 3.24 15.04
N PHE A 147 -7.55 2.92 14.30
CA PHE A 147 -7.29 3.51 12.99
C PHE A 147 -8.46 3.33 12.04
N TRP A 148 -8.91 2.08 11.84
CA TRP A 148 -10.01 1.79 10.91
C TRP A 148 -11.35 2.33 11.41
N SER A 149 -11.54 2.40 12.72
CA SER A 149 -12.71 3.04 13.31
C SER A 149 -12.69 4.55 13.04
N GLY A 150 -11.52 5.18 13.12
CA GLY A 150 -11.31 6.59 12.78
C GLY A 150 -11.60 6.88 11.30
N VAL A 151 -11.18 5.98 10.40
CA VAL A 151 -11.52 6.09 8.97
C VAL A 151 -13.04 6.15 8.75
N GLN A 152 -13.80 5.32 9.48
CA GLN A 152 -15.27 5.35 9.43
C GLN A 152 -15.85 6.63 10.05
N ALA A 153 -15.34 7.05 11.22
CA ALA A 153 -15.78 8.28 11.88
C ALA A 153 -15.49 9.55 11.05
N LEU A 154 -14.44 9.54 10.26
CA LEU A 154 -14.10 10.60 9.31
C LEU A 154 -14.90 10.53 8.00
N HIS A 155 -15.78 9.54 7.85
CA HIS A 155 -16.58 9.30 6.64
C HIS A 155 -15.73 9.14 5.35
N ALA A 156 -14.52 8.61 5.49
CA ALA A 156 -13.65 8.44 4.36
C ALA A 156 -14.10 7.26 3.47
N ARG A 157 -14.02 7.46 2.16
CA ARG A 157 -14.37 6.46 1.15
C ARG A 157 -13.18 5.59 0.76
N ALA A 158 -11.98 6.12 0.96
CA ALA A 158 -10.75 5.41 0.67
C ALA A 158 -9.61 5.82 1.61
N VAL A 159 -8.62 4.94 1.71
CA VAL A 159 -7.39 5.16 2.47
C VAL A 159 -6.20 4.97 1.55
N VAL A 160 -5.27 5.91 1.58
CA VAL A 160 -3.94 5.79 0.99
C VAL A 160 -2.97 5.43 2.10
N VAL A 161 -2.36 4.26 1.99
CA VAL A 161 -1.35 3.77 2.94
C VAL A 161 0.01 3.82 2.26
N MET A 162 0.94 4.60 2.80
CA MET A 162 2.28 4.75 2.25
C MET A 162 3.30 4.00 3.11
N GLY A 163 4.02 3.10 2.46
CA GLY A 163 5.06 2.29 3.08
C GLY A 163 4.58 0.96 3.68
N SER A 164 5.49 -0.02 3.66
CA SER A 164 5.23 -1.37 4.15
C SER A 164 5.08 -1.44 5.68
N VAL A 165 5.74 -0.54 6.40
CA VAL A 165 5.64 -0.46 7.88
C VAL A 165 4.21 -0.07 8.27
N ALA A 166 3.67 1.01 7.68
CA ALA A 166 2.29 1.43 7.92
C ALA A 166 1.30 0.34 7.49
N ALA A 167 1.48 -0.26 6.31
CA ALA A 167 0.62 -1.33 5.82
C ALA A 167 0.54 -2.51 6.79
N ARG A 168 1.68 -2.97 7.31
CA ARG A 168 1.77 -4.04 8.29
C ARG A 168 1.12 -3.67 9.63
N ALA A 169 1.41 -2.47 10.12
CA ALA A 169 0.86 -1.95 11.37
C ALA A 169 -0.68 -1.85 11.34
N LEU A 170 -1.25 -1.62 10.16
CA LEU A 170 -2.70 -1.53 9.94
C LEU A 170 -3.35 -2.89 9.62
N GLY A 171 -2.61 -3.98 9.67
CA GLY A 171 -3.11 -5.32 9.43
C GLY A 171 -3.48 -5.61 7.97
N LEU A 172 -2.87 -4.92 7.01
CA LEU A 172 -3.06 -5.26 5.61
C LEU A 172 -2.40 -6.61 5.28
N PRO A 173 -2.90 -7.35 4.27
CA PRO A 173 -2.35 -8.67 3.92
C PRO A 173 -0.84 -8.62 3.65
N ALA A 174 -0.13 -9.65 4.10
CA ALA A 174 1.27 -9.81 3.78
C ALA A 174 1.47 -9.93 2.27
N GLY A 175 2.49 -9.28 1.73
CA GLY A 175 2.79 -9.33 0.29
C GLY A 175 2.08 -8.26 -0.56
N VAL A 176 1.30 -7.38 0.03
CA VAL A 176 0.77 -6.20 -0.69
C VAL A 176 1.93 -5.35 -1.19
N ARG A 177 1.89 -5.03 -2.48
CA ARG A 177 2.92 -4.24 -3.17
C ARG A 177 2.46 -2.81 -3.41
N PRO A 178 3.38 -1.86 -3.58
CA PRO A 178 3.04 -0.51 -4.01
C PRO A 178 2.25 -0.49 -5.32
N LEU A 179 1.40 0.52 -5.49
CA LEU A 179 0.47 0.71 -6.60
C LEU A 179 -0.62 -0.36 -6.70
N GLN A 180 -0.91 -1.04 -5.60
CA GLN A 180 -2.03 -1.98 -5.52
C GLN A 180 -3.25 -1.36 -4.85
N GLN A 181 -4.40 -1.83 -5.28
CA GLN A 181 -5.70 -1.52 -4.72
C GLN A 181 -6.31 -2.79 -4.12
N LEU A 182 -6.84 -2.67 -2.91
CA LEU A 182 -7.55 -3.76 -2.24
C LEU A 182 -8.75 -3.22 -1.45
N ARG A 183 -9.56 -4.13 -0.94
CA ARG A 183 -10.55 -3.80 0.09
C ARG A 183 -10.11 -4.39 1.43
N HIS A 184 -10.16 -3.57 2.46
CA HIS A 184 -9.87 -4.00 3.83
C HIS A 184 -10.92 -3.40 4.77
N ARG A 185 -11.54 -4.23 5.59
CA ARG A 185 -12.61 -3.84 6.52
C ARG A 185 -13.72 -3.00 5.85
N GLY A 186 -14.08 -3.37 4.61
CA GLY A 186 -15.09 -2.67 3.82
C GLY A 186 -14.62 -1.39 3.13
N THR A 187 -13.44 -0.87 3.47
CA THR A 187 -12.87 0.37 2.91
C THR A 187 -11.98 0.08 1.72
N LEU A 188 -11.98 0.96 0.73
CA LEU A 188 -11.06 0.92 -0.40
C LEU A 188 -9.69 1.40 0.06
N VAL A 189 -8.64 0.62 -0.21
CA VAL A 189 -7.27 0.92 0.19
C VAL A 189 -6.35 0.94 -1.02
N TRP A 190 -5.53 1.97 -1.10
CA TRP A 190 -4.44 2.09 -2.07
C TRP A 190 -3.11 2.08 -1.33
N VAL A 191 -2.25 1.14 -1.68
CA VAL A 191 -0.92 1.03 -1.09
C VAL A 191 0.09 1.67 -2.02
N LEU A 192 0.93 2.53 -1.47
CA LEU A 192 1.97 3.25 -2.21
C LEU A 192 3.35 2.94 -1.62
N TRP A 193 4.40 3.39 -2.31
CA TRP A 193 5.75 3.38 -1.74
C TRP A 193 5.83 4.25 -0.49
N ASP A 194 6.82 3.98 0.32
CA ASP A 194 7.15 4.83 1.46
C ASP A 194 7.51 6.25 0.99
N VAL A 195 7.21 7.24 1.83
CA VAL A 195 7.46 8.64 1.50
C VAL A 195 8.95 8.88 1.27
N GLU A 196 9.80 8.28 2.10
CA GLU A 196 11.25 8.41 2.02
C GLU A 196 11.79 7.94 0.66
N PHE A 197 11.27 6.84 0.12
CA PHE A 197 11.64 6.39 -1.24
C PHE A 197 11.18 7.34 -2.35
N LEU A 198 10.11 8.08 -2.13
CA LEU A 198 9.58 8.99 -3.14
C LEU A 198 10.27 10.35 -3.15
N LEU A 199 10.96 10.70 -2.06
CA LEU A 199 11.72 11.95 -1.98
C LEU A 199 12.87 11.97 -3.00
N ASP A 200 13.53 10.83 -3.21
CA ASP A 200 14.76 10.73 -3.99
C ASP A 200 14.55 10.11 -5.38
N GLU A 201 13.32 9.64 -5.70
CA GLU A 201 13.06 8.93 -6.95
C GLU A 201 11.92 9.56 -7.79
N PRO A 202 12.24 10.52 -8.67
CA PRO A 202 11.25 11.24 -9.49
C PRO A 202 10.40 10.34 -10.38
N GLN A 203 10.97 9.23 -10.89
CA GLN A 203 10.22 8.29 -11.73
C GLN A 203 9.13 7.55 -10.95
N ARG A 204 9.42 7.14 -9.71
CA ARG A 204 8.43 6.51 -8.83
C ARG A 204 7.36 7.50 -8.42
N TYR A 205 7.74 8.76 -8.18
CA TYR A 205 6.78 9.83 -7.91
C TYR A 205 5.78 10.00 -9.06
N ALA A 206 6.27 10.07 -10.31
CA ALA A 206 5.41 10.20 -11.48
C ALA A 206 4.46 9.01 -11.65
N ALA A 207 4.95 7.78 -11.46
CA ALA A 207 4.13 6.57 -11.51
C ALA A 207 3.05 6.56 -10.41
N MET A 208 3.42 6.93 -9.18
CA MET A 208 2.50 7.06 -8.06
C MET A 208 1.42 8.11 -8.36
N LEU A 209 1.82 9.28 -8.84
CA LEU A 209 0.88 10.38 -9.16
C LEU A 209 -0.14 9.96 -10.21
N ALA A 210 0.30 9.27 -11.27
CA ALA A 210 -0.59 8.74 -12.31
C ALA A 210 -1.57 7.70 -11.74
N PHE A 211 -1.09 6.80 -10.87
CA PHE A 211 -1.93 5.82 -10.20
C PHE A 211 -2.99 6.48 -9.31
N VAL A 212 -2.57 7.41 -8.45
CA VAL A 212 -3.47 8.10 -7.50
C VAL A 212 -4.52 8.94 -8.25
N ARG A 213 -4.15 9.66 -9.29
CA ARG A 213 -5.10 10.41 -10.12
C ARG A 213 -6.20 9.52 -10.67
N ARG A 214 -5.83 8.35 -11.23
CA ARG A 214 -6.81 7.36 -11.73
C ARG A 214 -7.69 6.82 -10.61
N ALA A 215 -7.08 6.49 -9.47
CA ALA A 215 -7.77 5.96 -8.31
C ALA A 215 -8.79 6.96 -7.73
N LEU A 216 -8.42 8.23 -7.61
CA LEU A 216 -9.28 9.28 -7.10
C LEU A 216 -10.48 9.58 -8.03
N GLN A 217 -10.31 9.46 -9.35
CA GLN A 217 -11.42 9.59 -10.30
C GLN A 217 -12.53 8.55 -10.05
N GLN A 218 -12.19 7.36 -9.56
CA GLN A 218 -13.18 6.33 -9.23
C GLN A 218 -14.08 6.72 -8.05
N ILE A 219 -13.57 7.54 -7.13
CA ILE A 219 -14.34 8.00 -5.96
C ILE A 219 -15.20 9.23 -6.30
N SER A 220 -14.73 10.08 -7.20
CA SER A 220 -15.43 11.31 -7.57
C SER A 220 -16.68 11.06 -8.41
N ARG A 221 -16.73 9.92 -9.11
CA ARG A 221 -17.86 9.53 -9.97
C ARG A 221 -19.02 8.83 -9.23
N ARG A 222 -18.85 8.52 -7.95
CA ARG A 222 -19.84 7.91 -7.06
C ARG A 222 -20.29 8.89 -5.98
#